data_b0599e4489761f498a0f61daeae566d5
#
_entry.id   b0599e4489761f498a0f61daeae566d5
#
_cell.length_a   1.000
_cell.length_b   1.000
_cell.length_c   1.000
_cell.angle_alpha   90.00
_cell.angle_beta   90.00
_cell.angle_gamma   90.00
#
_symmetry.space_group_name_H-M   'P 1'
#
loop_
_entity.id
_entity.type
_entity.pdbx_description
1 polymer ?
#
loop_
_entity_poly.entity_id
_entity_poly.type
_entity_poly.pdbx_seq_one_letter_code
_entity_poly.pdbx_strand_id
1 'polypeptide(L)'
;MGSRSDWETMRHAAETLARLGIPHETRVVSAHRTPQRLYDYAHSAAGRGLRAIIAGAGGAAHLPGMAAAMTRLPVLGVPVESHALKGMDSLLSIVQMPAGVPVGTLAIGRAGAVNAALLAAAMLATTDSVLAERLDAFRAEQTASVAETPA
;
A
#
# COMPACT_ATOMS: atom_id res chain seq x y z
N MET A 1 -7.00 2.68 4.50
CA MET A 1 -6.57 2.15 5.83
C MET A 1 -7.77 1.83 6.69
N GLY A 2 -7.66 0.86 7.61
CA GLY A 2 -8.77 0.37 8.44
C GLY A 2 -9.15 1.27 9.61
N SER A 3 -8.23 2.13 10.04
CA SER A 3 -8.39 3.01 11.21
C SER A 3 -7.57 4.29 11.04
N ARG A 4 -7.93 5.32 11.82
CA ARG A 4 -7.09 6.53 11.91
C ARG A 4 -5.72 6.24 12.53
N SER A 5 -5.62 5.27 13.43
CA SER A 5 -4.35 4.84 14.03
C SER A 5 -3.35 4.31 13.01
N ASP A 6 -3.81 3.78 11.88
CA ASP A 6 -2.92 3.27 10.82
C ASP A 6 -2.24 4.41 10.05
N TRP A 7 -2.71 5.66 10.23
CA TRP A 7 -2.19 6.81 9.49
C TRP A 7 -0.71 7.08 9.79
N GLU A 8 -0.24 6.84 11.00
CA GLU A 8 1.16 6.98 11.35
C GLU A 8 2.07 6.15 10.43
N THR A 9 1.64 4.94 10.09
CA THR A 9 2.33 4.09 9.10
C THR A 9 2.01 4.52 7.67
N MET A 10 0.72 4.69 7.34
CA MET A 10 0.27 4.86 5.96
C MET A 10 0.59 6.22 5.35
N ARG A 11 0.84 7.25 6.17
CA ARG A 11 1.30 8.56 5.67
C ARG A 11 2.60 8.45 4.85
N HIS A 12 3.47 7.49 5.16
CA HIS A 12 4.70 7.28 4.40
C HIS A 12 4.45 6.81 2.97
N ALA A 13 3.36 6.06 2.72
CA ALA A 13 2.93 5.76 1.36
C ALA A 13 2.47 7.02 0.63
N ALA A 14 1.63 7.85 1.27
CA ALA A 14 1.14 9.09 0.70
C ALA A 14 2.30 10.08 0.40
N GLU A 15 3.22 10.26 1.35
CA GLU A 15 4.42 11.09 1.18
C GLU A 15 5.29 10.62 -0.01
N THR A 16 5.46 9.30 -0.16
CA THR A 16 6.22 8.71 -1.27
C THR A 16 5.53 8.92 -2.61
N LEU A 17 4.21 8.72 -2.68
CA LEU A 17 3.43 9.00 -3.89
C LEU A 17 3.50 10.48 -4.27
N ALA A 18 3.36 11.37 -3.28
CA ALA A 18 3.48 12.82 -3.50
C ALA A 18 4.87 13.21 -4.04
N ARG A 19 5.94 12.66 -3.47
CA ARG A 19 7.32 12.88 -3.94
C ARG A 19 7.52 12.47 -5.39
N LEU A 20 6.89 11.37 -5.81
CA LEU A 20 6.92 10.90 -7.19
C LEU A 20 5.92 11.63 -8.11
N GLY A 21 5.14 12.58 -7.58
CA GLY A 21 4.13 13.32 -8.34
C GLY A 21 2.93 12.48 -8.75
N ILE A 22 2.62 11.40 -8.01
CA ILE A 22 1.48 10.51 -8.30
C ILE A 22 0.24 11.04 -7.58
N PRO A 23 -0.82 11.43 -8.30
CA PRO A 23 -2.09 11.80 -7.69
C PRO A 23 -2.67 10.64 -6.88
N HIS A 24 -3.10 10.92 -5.66
CA HIS A 24 -3.66 9.91 -4.77
C HIS A 24 -4.70 10.50 -3.82
N GLU A 25 -5.52 9.64 -3.26
CA GLU A 25 -6.44 9.98 -2.17
C GLU A 25 -6.16 9.10 -0.96
N THR A 26 -6.52 9.58 0.23
CA THR A 26 -6.43 8.81 1.47
C THR A 26 -7.80 8.66 2.09
N ARG A 27 -8.16 7.42 2.49
CA ARG A 27 -9.47 7.10 3.06
C ARG A 27 -9.35 6.18 4.27
N VAL A 28 -10.21 6.39 5.25
CA VAL A 28 -10.43 5.42 6.33
C VAL A 28 -11.64 4.57 5.96
N VAL A 29 -11.38 3.28 5.75
CA VAL A 29 -12.36 2.28 5.35
C VAL A 29 -12.12 1.04 6.20
N SER A 30 -12.97 0.82 7.22
CA SER A 30 -12.82 -0.32 8.09
C SER A 30 -13.60 -1.52 7.55
N ALA A 31 -12.88 -2.63 7.31
CA ALA A 31 -13.51 -3.86 6.82
C ALA A 31 -14.59 -4.38 7.78
N HIS A 32 -14.34 -4.28 9.09
CA HIS A 32 -15.24 -4.82 10.11
C HIS A 32 -16.30 -3.84 10.58
N ARG A 33 -15.97 -2.53 10.64
CA ARG A 33 -16.89 -1.51 11.22
C ARG A 33 -17.66 -0.72 10.18
N THR A 34 -17.19 -0.70 8.92
CA THR A 34 -17.84 -0.02 7.80
C THR A 34 -17.84 -0.89 6.55
N PRO A 35 -18.41 -2.13 6.58
CA PRO A 35 -18.33 -3.08 5.49
C PRO A 35 -18.96 -2.54 4.20
N GLN A 36 -20.08 -1.82 4.29
CA GLN A 36 -20.70 -1.20 3.12
C GLN A 36 -19.79 -0.14 2.48
N ARG A 37 -19.11 0.69 3.29
CA ARG A 37 -18.13 1.65 2.76
C ARG A 37 -17.00 0.97 2.00
N LEU A 38 -16.53 -0.18 2.50
CA LEU A 38 -15.51 -0.97 1.81
C LEU A 38 -16.04 -1.48 0.46
N TYR A 39 -17.24 -2.03 0.44
CA TYR A 39 -17.89 -2.51 -0.77
C TYR A 39 -17.98 -1.39 -1.82
N ASP A 40 -18.57 -0.26 -1.45
CA ASP A 40 -18.77 0.88 -2.35
C ASP A 40 -17.44 1.45 -2.86
N TYR A 41 -16.44 1.53 -1.98
CA TYR A 41 -15.11 2.02 -2.33
C TYR A 41 -14.42 1.09 -3.36
N ALA A 42 -14.36 -0.20 -3.09
CA ALA A 42 -13.66 -1.16 -3.93
C ALA A 42 -14.32 -1.32 -5.31
N HIS A 43 -15.67 -1.38 -5.35
CA HIS A 43 -16.42 -1.50 -6.60
C HIS A 43 -16.33 -0.25 -7.47
N SER A 44 -16.36 0.95 -6.87
CA SER A 44 -16.28 2.20 -7.63
C SER A 44 -14.86 2.58 -8.05
N ALA A 45 -13.83 2.04 -7.40
CA ALA A 45 -12.44 2.47 -7.54
C ALA A 45 -11.94 2.53 -8.99
N ALA A 46 -12.13 1.45 -9.75
CA ALA A 46 -11.71 1.39 -11.15
C ALA A 46 -12.47 2.39 -12.03
N GLY A 47 -13.78 2.54 -11.83
CA GLY A 47 -14.63 3.49 -12.56
C GLY A 47 -14.29 4.95 -12.28
N ARG A 48 -13.76 5.25 -11.08
CA ARG A 48 -13.26 6.58 -10.69
C ARG A 48 -11.85 6.89 -11.24
N GLY A 49 -11.23 5.96 -11.97
CA GLY A 49 -9.92 6.15 -12.56
C GLY A 49 -8.74 5.77 -11.65
N LEU A 50 -8.98 5.15 -10.49
CA LEU A 50 -7.89 4.60 -9.68
C LEU A 50 -7.20 3.46 -10.43
N ARG A 51 -5.89 3.34 -10.25
CA ARG A 51 -5.04 2.35 -10.94
C ARG A 51 -4.50 1.28 -10.01
N ALA A 52 -4.44 1.56 -8.72
CA ALA A 52 -4.04 0.62 -7.67
C ALA A 52 -4.64 1.05 -6.34
N ILE A 53 -4.71 0.13 -5.38
CA ILE A 53 -5.12 0.40 -4.00
C ILE A 53 -3.99 -0.03 -3.08
N ILE A 54 -3.52 0.89 -2.23
CA ILE A 54 -2.60 0.58 -1.14
C ILE A 54 -3.43 0.49 0.13
N ALA A 55 -3.51 -0.70 0.71
CA ALA A 55 -4.39 -0.99 1.85
C ALA A 55 -3.58 -1.37 3.09
N GLY A 56 -3.58 -0.51 4.11
CA GLY A 56 -2.94 -0.76 5.40
C GLY A 56 -3.94 -1.20 6.47
N ALA A 57 -3.59 -2.22 7.23
CA ALA A 57 -4.40 -2.71 8.35
C ALA A 57 -3.54 -3.41 9.41
N GLY A 58 -3.95 -3.34 10.68
CA GLY A 58 -3.30 -3.97 11.82
C GLY A 58 -4.17 -5.03 12.50
N GLY A 59 -3.53 -5.98 13.19
CA GLY A 59 -4.19 -7.08 13.89
C GLY A 59 -4.83 -8.07 12.92
N ALA A 60 -6.14 -8.29 13.04
CA ALA A 60 -6.95 -9.03 12.06
C ALA A 60 -7.08 -8.20 10.77
N ALA A 61 -6.01 -8.10 10.01
CA ALA A 61 -5.81 -7.19 8.90
C ALA A 61 -6.52 -7.67 7.61
N HIS A 62 -7.84 -7.84 7.66
CA HIS A 62 -8.64 -8.40 6.56
C HIS A 62 -8.88 -7.41 5.40
N LEU A 63 -8.69 -6.09 5.64
CA LEU A 63 -9.00 -5.05 4.66
C LEU A 63 -8.36 -5.26 3.28
N PRO A 64 -7.06 -5.56 3.15
CA PRO A 64 -6.44 -5.74 1.84
C PRO A 64 -7.05 -6.90 1.05
N GLY A 65 -7.23 -8.05 1.68
CA GLY A 65 -7.83 -9.24 1.05
C GLY A 65 -9.28 -9.02 0.65
N MET A 66 -10.06 -8.38 1.53
CA MET A 66 -11.46 -8.05 1.21
C MET A 66 -11.56 -7.04 0.07
N ALA A 67 -10.70 -6.01 0.04
CA ALA A 67 -10.65 -5.09 -1.08
C ALA A 67 -10.29 -5.80 -2.39
N ALA A 68 -9.27 -6.67 -2.37
CA ALA A 68 -8.83 -7.42 -3.54
C ALA A 68 -9.93 -8.34 -4.12
N ALA A 69 -10.80 -8.88 -3.26
CA ALA A 69 -11.93 -9.70 -3.69
C ALA A 69 -13.04 -8.89 -4.41
N MET A 70 -13.03 -7.56 -4.31
CA MET A 70 -14.11 -6.69 -4.80
C MET A 70 -13.68 -5.76 -5.95
N THR A 71 -12.43 -5.85 -6.41
CA THR A 71 -11.93 -5.01 -7.51
C THR A 71 -10.95 -5.77 -8.38
N ARG A 72 -10.84 -5.38 -9.66
CA ARG A 72 -9.79 -5.88 -10.57
C ARG A 72 -8.49 -5.09 -10.46
N LEU A 73 -8.45 -4.03 -9.66
CA LEU A 73 -7.24 -3.23 -9.49
C LEU A 73 -6.21 -4.00 -8.66
N PRO A 74 -4.91 -3.81 -8.90
CA PRO A 74 -3.88 -4.29 -8.01
C PRO A 74 -4.08 -3.76 -6.59
N VAL A 75 -4.06 -4.68 -5.61
CA VAL A 75 -4.12 -4.32 -4.18
C VAL A 75 -2.79 -4.64 -3.53
N LEU A 76 -2.18 -3.62 -2.92
CA LEU A 76 -0.90 -3.70 -2.22
C LEU A 76 -1.18 -3.60 -0.72
N GLY A 77 -0.93 -4.71 -0.01
CA GLY A 77 -1.20 -4.83 1.43
C GLY A 77 -0.01 -4.39 2.27
N VAL A 78 -0.26 -3.50 3.22
CA VAL A 78 0.73 -3.04 4.20
C VAL A 78 0.33 -3.53 5.58
N PRO A 79 1.05 -4.50 6.17
CA PRO A 79 0.84 -4.89 7.55
C PRO A 79 1.22 -3.73 8.47
N VAL A 80 0.24 -3.22 9.23
CA VAL A 80 0.50 -2.20 10.26
C VAL A 80 0.92 -2.90 11.54
N GLU A 81 1.94 -2.37 12.21
CA GLU A 81 2.43 -2.95 13.44
C GLU A 81 1.33 -2.98 14.50
N SER A 82 1.10 -4.16 15.09
CA SER A 82 0.18 -4.36 16.20
C SER A 82 0.92 -4.34 17.52
N HIS A 83 0.25 -3.92 18.59
CA HIS A 83 0.85 -3.89 19.91
C HIS A 83 1.17 -5.31 20.43
N ALA A 84 0.26 -6.27 20.23
CA ALA A 84 0.36 -7.61 20.80
C ALA A 84 1.43 -8.49 20.12
N LEU A 85 1.46 -8.53 18.78
CA LEU A 85 2.34 -9.43 18.02
C LEU A 85 3.28 -8.68 17.07
N LYS A 86 3.50 -7.38 17.29
CA LYS A 86 4.46 -6.55 16.55
C LYS A 86 4.26 -6.59 15.02
N GLY A 87 3.01 -6.78 14.60
CA GLY A 87 2.62 -6.82 13.19
C GLY A 87 2.68 -8.19 12.54
N MET A 88 3.13 -9.25 13.23
CA MET A 88 3.11 -10.62 12.69
C MET A 88 1.69 -11.08 12.41
N ASP A 89 0.75 -10.80 13.30
CA ASP A 89 -0.68 -11.04 13.12
C ASP A 89 -1.23 -10.30 11.88
N SER A 90 -0.83 -9.03 11.70
CA SER A 90 -1.20 -8.25 10.52
C SER A 90 -0.64 -8.88 9.23
N LEU A 91 0.64 -9.24 9.22
CA LEU A 91 1.31 -9.87 8.09
C LEU A 91 0.63 -11.19 7.71
N LEU A 92 0.43 -12.09 8.68
CA LEU A 92 -0.18 -13.40 8.43
C LEU A 92 -1.64 -13.30 8.00
N SER A 93 -2.36 -12.26 8.47
CA SER A 93 -3.75 -11.98 8.01
C SER A 93 -3.82 -11.53 6.55
N ILE A 94 -2.74 -10.97 5.99
CA ILE A 94 -2.72 -10.41 4.63
C ILE A 94 -2.09 -11.39 3.63
N VAL A 95 -1.00 -12.06 3.99
CA VAL A 95 -0.14 -12.76 3.03
C VAL A 95 -0.71 -14.07 2.51
N GLN A 96 -1.47 -14.81 3.32
CA GLN A 96 -1.98 -16.14 2.96
C GLN A 96 -3.32 -16.10 2.23
N MET A 97 -3.34 -15.38 1.12
CA MET A 97 -4.53 -15.27 0.27
C MET A 97 -4.79 -16.56 -0.51
N PRO A 98 -6.08 -16.94 -0.71
CA PRO A 98 -6.44 -18.07 -1.54
C PRO A 98 -6.10 -17.82 -3.01
N ALA A 99 -5.86 -18.91 -3.76
CA ALA A 99 -5.68 -18.82 -5.20
C ALA A 99 -6.87 -18.11 -5.87
N GLY A 100 -6.56 -17.17 -6.74
CA GLY A 100 -7.57 -16.36 -7.46
C GLY A 100 -7.81 -14.96 -6.90
N VAL A 101 -7.39 -14.67 -5.67
CA VAL A 101 -7.53 -13.34 -5.05
C VAL A 101 -6.17 -12.86 -4.52
N PRO A 102 -5.29 -12.33 -5.37
CA PRO A 102 -3.95 -11.94 -4.96
C PRO A 102 -3.93 -10.60 -4.22
N VAL A 103 -3.06 -10.49 -3.22
CA VAL A 103 -2.63 -9.24 -2.59
C VAL A 103 -1.11 -9.16 -2.63
N GLY A 104 -0.57 -8.09 -3.19
CA GLY A 104 0.87 -7.82 -3.13
C GLY A 104 1.27 -7.38 -1.73
N THR A 105 1.67 -8.31 -0.87
CA THR A 105 1.94 -8.03 0.54
C THR A 105 3.36 -7.49 0.72
N LEU A 106 3.49 -6.34 1.39
CA LEU A 106 4.77 -5.67 1.65
C LEU A 106 5.25 -5.90 3.09
N ALA A 107 6.36 -5.28 3.44
CA ALA A 107 6.94 -5.36 4.77
C ALA A 107 6.02 -4.73 5.85
N ILE A 108 6.24 -5.10 7.10
CA ILE A 108 5.53 -4.52 8.26
C ILE A 108 5.94 -3.05 8.44
N GLY A 109 4.97 -2.19 8.72
CA GLY A 109 5.18 -0.83 9.16
C GLY A 109 5.66 0.13 8.06
N ARG A 110 6.49 1.11 8.43
CA ARG A 110 6.95 2.19 7.55
C ARG A 110 7.58 1.70 6.25
N ALA A 111 8.47 0.71 6.32
CA ALA A 111 9.14 0.17 5.14
C ALA A 111 8.14 -0.40 4.14
N GLY A 112 7.12 -1.12 4.63
CA GLY A 112 6.05 -1.65 3.81
C GLY A 112 5.21 -0.57 3.14
N ALA A 113 4.90 0.52 3.85
CA ALA A 113 4.15 1.65 3.30
C ALA A 113 4.92 2.35 2.17
N VAL A 114 6.21 2.64 2.38
CA VAL A 114 7.09 3.21 1.34
C VAL A 114 7.18 2.28 0.13
N ASN A 115 7.46 0.99 0.36
CA ASN A 115 7.60 0.00 -0.71
C ASN A 115 6.30 -0.25 -1.46
N ALA A 116 5.14 -0.15 -0.81
CA ALA A 116 3.84 -0.23 -1.50
C ALA A 116 3.67 0.92 -2.49
N ALA A 117 4.05 2.14 -2.10
CA ALA A 117 4.01 3.29 -3.00
C ALA A 117 5.00 3.15 -4.17
N LEU A 118 6.22 2.68 -3.90
CA LEU A 118 7.23 2.43 -4.94
C LEU A 118 6.81 1.31 -5.89
N LEU A 119 6.18 0.24 -5.39
CA LEU A 119 5.68 -0.84 -6.24
C LEU A 119 4.50 -0.36 -7.10
N ALA A 120 3.58 0.42 -6.53
CA ALA A 120 2.52 1.06 -7.30
C ALA A 120 3.11 1.98 -8.40
N ALA A 121 4.11 2.79 -8.05
CA ALA A 121 4.81 3.64 -9.01
C ALA A 121 5.46 2.80 -10.14
N ALA A 122 6.14 1.71 -9.80
CA ALA A 122 6.76 0.82 -10.79
C ALA A 122 5.73 0.18 -11.74
N MET A 123 4.56 -0.22 -11.22
CA MET A 123 3.47 -0.74 -12.05
C MET A 123 2.95 0.33 -13.03
N LEU A 124 2.78 1.57 -12.57
CA LEU A 124 2.33 2.69 -13.41
C LEU A 124 3.40 3.12 -14.43
N ALA A 125 4.66 3.10 -14.04
CA ALA A 125 5.79 3.47 -14.87
C ALA A 125 6.00 2.57 -16.09
N THR A 126 5.40 1.37 -16.11
CA THR A 126 5.43 0.48 -17.29
C THR A 126 4.77 1.10 -18.52
N THR A 127 3.90 2.09 -18.33
CA THR A 127 3.18 2.80 -19.41
C THR A 127 3.29 4.33 -19.31
N ASP A 128 4.09 4.85 -18.38
CA ASP A 128 4.33 6.27 -18.14
C ASP A 128 5.84 6.53 -18.04
N SER A 129 6.45 7.01 -19.13
CA SER A 129 7.89 7.27 -19.22
C SER A 129 8.34 8.39 -18.27
N VAL A 130 7.51 9.41 -18.04
CA VAL A 130 7.85 10.50 -17.11
C VAL A 130 7.92 9.99 -15.68
N LEU A 131 7.00 9.10 -15.32
CA LEU A 131 7.05 8.46 -14.00
C LEU A 131 8.23 7.48 -13.89
N ALA A 132 8.58 6.77 -14.97
CA ALA A 132 9.75 5.90 -15.01
C ALA A 132 11.04 6.70 -14.72
N GLU A 133 11.24 7.85 -15.37
CA GLU A 133 12.39 8.74 -15.11
C GLU A 133 12.45 9.21 -13.65
N ARG A 134 11.30 9.57 -13.05
CA ARG A 134 11.23 9.97 -11.63
C ARG A 134 11.60 8.83 -10.69
N LEU A 135 11.17 7.61 -11.02
CA LEU A 135 11.50 6.42 -10.24
C LEU A 135 12.99 6.07 -10.33
N ASP A 136 13.58 6.21 -11.51
CA ASP A 136 15.01 6.00 -11.71
C ASP A 136 15.84 7.05 -10.96
N ALA A 137 15.43 8.32 -11.00
CA ALA A 137 16.05 9.40 -10.22
C ALA A 137 15.97 9.12 -8.71
N PHE A 138 14.80 8.66 -8.22
CA PHE A 138 14.64 8.26 -6.82
C PHE A 138 15.63 7.15 -6.42
N ARG A 139 15.81 6.14 -7.27
CA ARG A 139 16.77 5.04 -7.03
C ARG A 139 18.22 5.50 -7.07
N ALA A 140 18.55 6.38 -7.98
CA ALA A 140 19.89 6.97 -8.08
C ALA A 140 20.25 7.78 -6.84
N GLU A 141 19.33 8.62 -6.35
CA GLU A 141 19.50 9.35 -5.08
C GLU A 141 19.70 8.40 -3.89
N GLN A 142 18.91 7.33 -3.81
CA GLN A 142 19.04 6.32 -2.77
C GLN A 142 20.42 5.65 -2.82
N THR A 143 20.90 5.27 -4.01
CA THR A 143 22.23 4.70 -4.21
C THR A 143 23.32 5.68 -3.76
N ALA A 144 23.21 6.93 -4.17
CA ALA A 144 24.20 7.97 -3.81
C ALA A 144 24.20 8.30 -2.31
N SER A 145 23.11 8.01 -1.59
CA SER A 145 23.03 8.23 -0.14
C SER A 145 23.71 7.16 0.70
N VAL A 146 24.08 6.03 0.10
CA VAL A 146 24.74 4.94 0.82
C VAL A 146 26.25 5.24 0.89
N ALA A 147 26.75 5.43 2.12
CA ALA A 147 28.16 5.66 2.36
C ALA A 147 28.98 4.38 2.09
N GLU A 148 30.17 4.54 1.51
CA GLU A 148 31.09 3.40 1.28
C GLU A 148 31.74 2.91 2.58
N THR A 149 31.82 3.78 3.58
CA THR A 149 32.43 3.47 4.88
C THR A 149 31.42 3.74 6.02
N PRO A 150 31.50 3.01 7.14
CA PRO A 150 30.55 3.16 8.26
C PRO A 150 30.77 4.43 9.07
N ALA A 151 31.87 5.12 8.92
CA ALA A 151 32.24 6.41 9.56
C ALA A 151 33.27 7.15 8.70
#